data_89de3bf61dc9ebeeb0d73f108b1345d2
#
_entry.id   89de3bf61dc9ebeeb0d73f108b1345d2
#
_cell.length_a   1.000
_cell.length_b   1.000
_cell.length_c   1.000
_cell.angle_alpha   90.00
_cell.angle_beta   90.00
_cell.angle_gamma   90.00
#
_symmetry.space_group_name_H-M   'P 1'
#
loop_
_entity.id
_entity.type
_entity.pdbx_description
1 polymer ?
#
loop_
_entity_poly.entity_id
_entity_poly.type
_entity_poly.pdbx_seq_one_letter_code
_entity_poly.pdbx_strand_id
1 'polypeptide(L)'
;MIHLLLLGAHRNYIELTTTQLGKNISISQQSASKHLLDLENAGYIDRIRKGRSIRIKITDSGYSQVNSFYEKLKSAIESKVDDVITLEGHVVSGMGEGAYYMSLEGYRKQFRQKLGYSPFPGTLNIKLSDPASMRSRRDLSTYPSIFIDGFSDKLRTYGWVKCYPAEINKGLVKKAALLILERTHYDDSTIEIIAPISIKESIKVKNGDHVSVTTNISKSPYSKLGIIK
;
A
#
# COMPACT_ATOMS: atom_id res chain seq x y z
N MET A 1 -7.49 14.33 -15.21
CA MET A 1 -7.80 12.90 -14.94
C MET A 1 -9.16 12.70 -14.28
N ILE A 2 -9.45 13.25 -13.10
CA ILE A 2 -10.72 13.02 -12.38
C ILE A 2 -11.93 13.34 -13.25
N HIS A 3 -11.94 14.48 -13.95
CA HIS A 3 -13.04 14.85 -14.83
C HIS A 3 -13.27 13.84 -15.99
N LEU A 4 -12.20 13.33 -16.59
CA LEU A 4 -12.29 12.27 -17.61
C LEU A 4 -12.87 10.96 -17.03
N LEU A 5 -12.52 10.63 -15.79
CA LEU A 5 -13.08 9.48 -15.08
C LEU A 5 -14.59 9.63 -14.88
N LEU A 6 -15.05 10.81 -14.44
CA LEU A 6 -16.47 11.13 -14.24
C LEU A 6 -17.26 11.08 -15.54
N LEU A 7 -16.64 11.38 -16.68
CA LEU A 7 -17.24 11.23 -18.00
C LEU A 7 -17.24 9.78 -18.53
N GLY A 8 -16.71 8.83 -17.76
CA GLY A 8 -16.70 7.41 -18.13
C GLY A 8 -15.54 6.97 -19.00
N ALA A 9 -14.49 7.80 -19.15
CA ALA A 9 -13.32 7.50 -19.99
C ALA A 9 -12.53 6.26 -19.56
N HIS A 10 -12.76 5.73 -18.37
CA HIS A 10 -12.15 4.48 -17.89
C HIS A 10 -12.82 3.23 -18.47
N ARG A 11 -14.06 3.34 -18.93
CA ARG A 11 -14.81 2.22 -19.53
C ARG A 11 -14.66 2.19 -21.03
N ASN A 12 -14.88 3.35 -21.68
CA ASN A 12 -14.91 3.48 -23.14
C ASN A 12 -14.19 4.77 -23.56
N TYR A 13 -13.83 4.84 -24.85
CA TYR A 13 -13.42 6.11 -25.43
C TYR A 13 -14.57 7.12 -25.38
N ILE A 14 -14.32 8.26 -24.76
CA ILE A 14 -15.22 9.43 -24.81
C ILE A 14 -14.73 10.39 -25.90
N GLU A 15 -15.66 11.10 -26.54
CA GLU A 15 -15.34 12.11 -27.55
C GLU A 15 -15.66 13.51 -27.02
N LEU A 16 -14.68 14.41 -27.09
CA LEU A 16 -14.83 15.80 -26.65
C LEU A 16 -13.83 16.70 -27.38
N THR A 17 -14.03 18.01 -27.28
CA THR A 17 -13.05 19.00 -27.75
C THR A 17 -12.24 19.56 -26.58
N THR A 18 -11.03 20.07 -26.88
CA THR A 18 -10.22 20.74 -25.86
C THR A 18 -10.91 22.00 -25.29
N THR A 19 -11.75 22.66 -26.09
CA THR A 19 -12.57 23.80 -25.63
C THR A 19 -13.62 23.35 -24.62
N GLN A 20 -14.34 22.24 -24.88
CA GLN A 20 -15.30 21.69 -23.94
C GLN A 20 -14.62 21.24 -22.64
N LEU A 21 -13.49 20.53 -22.76
CA LEU A 21 -12.72 20.14 -21.57
C LEU A 21 -12.28 21.37 -20.76
N GLY A 22 -11.72 22.39 -21.40
CA GLY A 22 -11.30 23.61 -20.73
C GLY A 22 -12.44 24.29 -19.97
N LYS A 23 -13.62 24.41 -20.59
CA LYS A 23 -14.83 24.95 -19.93
C LYS A 23 -15.22 24.13 -18.72
N ASN A 24 -15.24 22.79 -18.85
CA ASN A 24 -15.68 21.88 -17.78
C ASN A 24 -14.79 21.91 -16.54
N ILE A 25 -13.50 22.22 -16.69
CA ILE A 25 -12.54 22.28 -15.59
C ILE A 25 -12.02 23.69 -15.32
N SER A 26 -12.70 24.71 -15.89
CA SER A 26 -12.44 26.13 -15.66
C SER A 26 -11.00 26.60 -16.00
N ILE A 27 -10.45 26.08 -17.12
CA ILE A 27 -9.15 26.49 -17.65
C ILE A 27 -9.23 26.86 -19.13
N SER A 28 -8.18 27.49 -19.66
CA SER A 28 -8.10 27.81 -21.08
C SER A 28 -8.01 26.53 -21.95
N GLN A 29 -8.44 26.63 -23.21
CA GLN A 29 -8.29 25.57 -24.20
C GLN A 29 -6.83 25.12 -24.38
N GLN A 30 -5.90 26.08 -24.34
CA GLN A 30 -4.46 25.82 -24.46
C GLN A 30 -3.94 25.00 -23.26
N SER A 31 -4.34 25.39 -22.03
CA SER A 31 -4.01 24.64 -20.81
C SER A 31 -4.61 23.23 -20.84
N ALA A 32 -5.86 23.09 -21.27
CA ALA A 32 -6.50 21.78 -21.42
C ALA A 32 -5.74 20.88 -22.41
N SER A 33 -5.31 21.47 -23.56
CA SER A 33 -4.51 20.75 -24.56
C SER A 33 -3.16 20.31 -24.01
N LYS A 34 -2.47 21.16 -23.25
CA LYS A 34 -1.20 20.83 -22.59
C LYS A 34 -1.38 19.72 -21.56
N HIS A 35 -2.37 19.82 -20.68
CA HIS A 35 -2.64 18.76 -19.69
C HIS A 35 -2.95 17.40 -20.32
N LEU A 36 -3.68 17.38 -21.45
CA LEU A 36 -3.92 16.12 -22.18
C LEU A 36 -2.63 15.54 -22.75
N LEU A 37 -1.73 16.39 -23.26
CA LEU A 37 -0.43 15.95 -23.75
C LEU A 37 0.44 15.40 -22.63
N ASP A 38 0.47 16.06 -21.47
CA ASP A 38 1.23 15.63 -20.30
C ASP A 38 0.72 14.27 -19.79
N LEU A 39 -0.61 14.06 -19.75
CA LEU A 39 -1.22 12.79 -19.35
C LEU A 39 -0.95 11.67 -20.36
N GLU A 40 -0.95 11.97 -21.64
CA GLU A 40 -0.61 11.03 -22.72
C GLU A 40 0.86 10.61 -22.64
N ASN A 41 1.77 11.58 -22.49
CA ASN A 41 3.21 11.34 -22.33
C ASN A 41 3.53 10.51 -21.07
N ALA A 42 2.75 10.68 -20.00
CA ALA A 42 2.86 9.88 -18.78
C ALA A 42 2.23 8.48 -18.90
N GLY A 43 1.61 8.16 -20.04
CA GLY A 43 0.94 6.88 -20.26
C GLY A 43 -0.36 6.70 -19.49
N TYR A 44 -0.98 7.76 -19.00
CA TYR A 44 -2.21 7.71 -18.20
C TYR A 44 -3.48 7.78 -19.03
N ILE A 45 -3.39 8.24 -20.28
CA ILE A 45 -4.50 8.24 -21.24
C ILE A 45 -4.01 7.82 -22.62
N ASP A 46 -4.91 7.19 -23.38
CA ASP A 46 -4.82 7.03 -24.82
C ASP A 46 -5.64 8.13 -25.49
N ARG A 47 -5.09 8.74 -26.53
CA ARG A 47 -5.71 9.84 -27.24
C ARG A 47 -5.65 9.63 -28.75
N ILE A 48 -6.82 9.68 -29.41
CA ILE A 48 -6.96 9.57 -30.86
C ILE A 48 -7.56 10.89 -31.36
N ARG A 49 -6.87 11.58 -32.27
CA ARG A 49 -7.38 12.80 -32.91
C ARG A 49 -8.34 12.43 -34.05
N LYS A 50 -9.50 13.12 -34.08
CA LYS A 50 -10.50 12.97 -35.14
C LYS A 50 -11.01 14.36 -35.54
N GLY A 51 -10.33 15.01 -36.49
CA GLY A 51 -10.66 16.37 -36.90
C GLY A 51 -10.53 17.37 -35.74
N ARG A 52 -11.64 18.04 -35.39
CA ARG A 52 -11.69 19.00 -34.28
C ARG A 52 -11.96 18.35 -32.92
N SER A 53 -12.39 17.10 -32.90
CA SER A 53 -12.61 16.34 -31.66
C SER A 53 -11.45 15.41 -31.37
N ILE A 54 -11.40 14.98 -30.13
CA ILE A 54 -10.46 13.97 -29.63
C ILE A 54 -11.23 12.88 -28.92
N ARG A 55 -10.84 11.64 -29.16
CA ARG A 55 -11.31 10.47 -28.43
C ARG A 55 -10.28 10.13 -27.36
N ILE A 56 -10.71 10.01 -26.11
CA ILE A 56 -9.83 9.78 -24.98
C ILE A 56 -10.32 8.57 -24.21
N LYS A 57 -9.38 7.71 -23.80
CA LYS A 57 -9.60 6.63 -22.83
C LYS A 57 -8.53 6.70 -21.75
N ILE A 58 -8.91 6.47 -20.50
CA ILE A 58 -7.95 6.32 -19.38
C ILE A 58 -7.37 4.92 -19.47
N THR A 59 -6.05 4.81 -19.42
CA THR A 59 -5.32 3.53 -19.35
C THR A 59 -5.43 2.89 -17.98
N ASP A 60 -5.05 1.60 -17.85
CA ASP A 60 -5.00 0.94 -16.54
C ASP A 60 -4.03 1.63 -15.58
N SER A 61 -2.90 2.14 -16.08
CA SER A 61 -1.96 2.96 -15.32
C SER A 61 -2.60 4.26 -14.83
N GLY A 62 -3.32 4.96 -15.72
CA GLY A 62 -4.05 6.18 -15.36
C GLY A 62 -5.15 5.91 -14.33
N TYR A 63 -5.90 4.81 -14.50
CA TYR A 63 -6.92 4.41 -13.52
C TYR A 63 -6.31 4.11 -12.15
N SER A 64 -5.20 3.35 -12.11
CA SER A 64 -4.47 3.06 -10.87
C SER A 64 -4.01 4.32 -10.15
N GLN A 65 -3.54 5.35 -10.89
CA GLN A 65 -3.14 6.62 -10.30
C GLN A 65 -4.32 7.35 -9.64
N VAL A 66 -5.46 7.41 -10.32
CA VAL A 66 -6.66 8.06 -9.74
C VAL A 66 -7.15 7.28 -8.54
N ASN A 67 -7.17 5.95 -8.61
CA ASN A 67 -7.59 5.10 -7.50
C ASN A 67 -6.67 5.25 -6.28
N SER A 68 -5.34 5.29 -6.49
CA SER A 68 -4.37 5.54 -5.41
C SER A 68 -4.60 6.91 -4.74
N PHE A 69 -4.90 7.95 -5.53
CA PHE A 69 -5.23 9.27 -4.99
C PHE A 69 -6.56 9.25 -4.21
N TYR A 70 -7.58 8.58 -4.74
CA TYR A 70 -8.87 8.41 -4.07
C TYR A 70 -8.72 7.74 -2.70
N GLU A 71 -7.96 6.64 -2.62
CA GLU A 71 -7.73 5.92 -1.36
C GLU A 71 -6.99 6.79 -0.32
N LYS A 72 -6.00 7.59 -0.77
CA LYS A 72 -5.32 8.56 0.11
C LYS A 72 -6.27 9.64 0.62
N LEU A 73 -7.11 10.17 -0.26
CA LEU A 73 -8.08 11.21 0.10
C LEU A 73 -9.15 10.65 1.03
N LYS A 74 -9.68 9.47 0.71
CA LYS A 74 -10.65 8.75 1.55
C LYS A 74 -10.07 8.52 2.95
N SER A 75 -8.86 7.98 3.06
CA SER A 75 -8.18 7.79 4.33
C SER A 75 -8.02 9.11 5.11
N ALA A 76 -7.65 10.20 4.44
CA ALA A 76 -7.51 11.50 5.09
C ALA A 76 -8.85 12.09 5.59
N ILE A 77 -9.96 11.85 4.87
CA ILE A 77 -11.30 12.32 5.23
C ILE A 77 -11.92 11.44 6.33
N GLU A 78 -11.75 10.13 6.24
CA GLU A 78 -12.31 9.14 7.16
C GLU A 78 -11.49 9.02 8.46
N SER A 79 -10.34 9.69 8.56
CA SER A 79 -9.42 9.66 9.73
C SER A 79 -10.01 10.19 11.05
N LYS A 80 -11.35 10.30 11.17
CA LYS A 80 -12.08 10.37 12.45
C LYS A 80 -12.39 8.99 13.05
N VAL A 81 -12.07 7.90 12.33
CA VAL A 81 -12.22 6.52 12.80
C VAL A 81 -10.90 6.11 13.47
N ASP A 82 -10.99 5.48 14.60
CA ASP A 82 -9.91 5.01 15.48
C ASP A 82 -8.55 4.91 14.78
N ASP A 83 -7.63 5.78 15.18
CA ASP A 83 -6.24 5.83 14.67
C ASP A 83 -5.48 4.50 14.79
N VAL A 84 -6.15 3.48 15.31
CA VAL A 84 -5.56 2.22 15.74
C VAL A 84 -6.39 1.05 15.25
N ILE A 85 -5.77 0.16 14.50
CA ILE A 85 -6.33 -1.15 14.14
C ILE A 85 -5.72 -2.20 15.07
N THR A 86 -6.57 -2.99 15.73
CA THR A 86 -6.16 -4.18 16.48
C THR A 86 -6.64 -5.43 15.78
N LEU A 87 -5.72 -6.38 15.58
CA LEU A 87 -5.96 -7.69 14.98
C LEU A 87 -5.71 -8.76 16.04
N GLU A 88 -6.66 -9.66 16.21
CA GLU A 88 -6.58 -10.74 17.20
C GLU A 88 -6.43 -12.10 16.49
N GLY A 89 -5.55 -12.94 17.00
CA GLY A 89 -5.31 -14.25 16.40
C GLY A 89 -4.42 -15.17 17.23
N HIS A 90 -4.10 -16.32 16.64
CA HIS A 90 -3.27 -17.33 17.26
C HIS A 90 -1.97 -17.52 16.50
N VAL A 91 -0.88 -17.70 17.22
CA VAL A 91 0.43 -17.98 16.64
C VAL A 91 0.39 -19.31 15.89
N VAL A 92 0.89 -19.31 14.66
CA VAL A 92 1.00 -20.51 13.82
C VAL A 92 2.43 -20.70 13.30
N SER A 93 2.73 -21.92 12.87
CA SER A 93 3.98 -22.17 12.15
C SER A 93 3.93 -21.55 10.77
N GLY A 94 4.98 -20.86 10.38
CA GLY A 94 5.18 -20.39 9.02
C GLY A 94 5.77 -21.48 8.12
N MET A 95 5.89 -21.18 6.84
CA MET A 95 6.49 -22.06 5.82
C MET A 95 8.02 -22.13 5.90
N GLY A 96 8.65 -21.42 6.84
CA GLY A 96 10.10 -21.44 7.03
C GLY A 96 10.89 -20.47 6.13
N GLU A 97 10.23 -19.78 5.22
CA GLU A 97 10.89 -18.90 4.25
C GLU A 97 11.25 -17.52 4.82
N GLY A 98 10.64 -17.10 5.94
CA GLY A 98 10.84 -15.77 6.52
C GLY A 98 12.30 -15.45 6.82
N ALA A 99 13.08 -16.43 7.30
CA ALA A 99 14.51 -16.24 7.57
C ALA A 99 15.29 -15.91 6.29
N TYR A 100 15.00 -16.61 5.19
CA TYR A 100 15.60 -16.36 3.89
C TYR A 100 15.30 -14.95 3.40
N TYR A 101 14.02 -14.56 3.33
CA TYR A 101 13.66 -13.24 2.82
C TYR A 101 14.22 -12.09 3.69
N MET A 102 14.23 -12.25 5.01
CA MET A 102 14.80 -11.26 5.93
C MET A 102 16.33 -11.17 5.83
N SER A 103 17.01 -12.17 5.28
CA SER A 103 18.46 -12.17 5.06
C SER A 103 18.89 -11.46 3.76
N LEU A 104 17.99 -11.29 2.79
CA LEU A 104 18.30 -10.68 1.50
C LEU A 104 18.71 -9.22 1.64
N GLU A 105 19.90 -8.87 1.12
CA GLU A 105 20.48 -7.54 1.28
C GLU A 105 19.59 -6.44 0.66
N GLY A 106 18.90 -6.71 -0.45
CA GLY A 106 17.97 -5.80 -1.10
C GLY A 106 16.81 -5.37 -0.18
N TYR A 107 16.32 -6.26 0.66
CA TYR A 107 15.31 -5.95 1.69
C TYR A 107 15.94 -5.37 2.96
N ARG A 108 17.03 -5.99 3.48
CA ARG A 108 17.68 -5.57 4.74
C ARG A 108 18.09 -4.11 4.74
N LYS A 109 18.69 -3.64 3.65
CA LYS A 109 19.07 -2.22 3.48
C LYS A 109 17.86 -1.30 3.58
N GLN A 110 16.77 -1.63 2.90
CA GLN A 110 15.55 -0.84 2.91
C GLN A 110 14.83 -0.89 4.27
N PHE A 111 14.74 -2.05 4.93
CA PHE A 111 14.18 -2.14 6.28
C PHE A 111 14.98 -1.27 7.26
N ARG A 112 16.32 -1.34 7.22
CA ARG A 112 17.16 -0.50 8.10
C ARG A 112 16.91 0.99 7.86
N GLN A 113 16.83 1.42 6.59
CA GLN A 113 16.61 2.81 6.24
C GLN A 113 15.20 3.31 6.56
N LYS A 114 14.18 2.50 6.26
CA LYS A 114 12.78 2.93 6.28
C LYS A 114 12.07 2.58 7.61
N LEU A 115 12.41 1.47 8.26
CA LEU A 115 11.87 1.09 9.57
C LEU A 115 12.79 1.50 10.75
N GLY A 116 14.06 1.80 10.47
CA GLY A 116 15.04 2.15 11.50
C GLY A 116 15.64 0.94 12.24
N TYR A 117 15.43 -0.29 11.72
CA TYR A 117 16.04 -1.51 12.26
C TYR A 117 16.23 -2.58 11.19
N SER A 118 17.13 -3.53 11.45
CA SER A 118 17.22 -4.77 10.69
C SER A 118 16.34 -5.82 11.35
N PRO A 119 15.42 -6.47 10.61
CA PRO A 119 14.59 -7.52 11.18
C PRO A 119 15.42 -8.72 11.66
N PHE A 120 14.92 -9.40 12.70
CA PHE A 120 15.35 -10.73 13.07
C PHE A 120 15.14 -11.69 11.88
N PRO A 121 16.02 -12.68 11.66
CA PRO A 121 15.86 -13.67 10.58
C PRO A 121 14.65 -14.59 10.82
N GLY A 122 13.46 -14.13 10.47
CA GLY A 122 12.20 -14.86 10.63
C GLY A 122 10.99 -13.95 10.75
N THR A 123 9.82 -14.53 10.62
CA THR A 123 8.52 -13.86 10.80
C THR A 123 7.73 -14.55 11.89
N LEU A 124 6.95 -13.79 12.66
CA LEU A 124 5.87 -14.34 13.47
C LEU A 124 4.63 -14.42 12.59
N ASN A 125 4.06 -15.63 12.46
CA ASN A 125 2.84 -15.85 11.69
C ASN A 125 1.65 -16.00 12.65
N ILE A 126 0.56 -15.29 12.35
CA ILE A 126 -0.63 -15.24 13.18
C ILE A 126 -1.84 -15.54 12.30
N LYS A 127 -2.61 -16.55 12.65
CA LYS A 127 -3.91 -16.86 12.05
C LYS A 127 -4.97 -16.04 12.76
N LEU A 128 -5.65 -15.15 12.04
CA LEU A 128 -6.70 -14.30 12.59
C LEU A 128 -7.89 -15.13 13.04
N SER A 129 -8.45 -14.81 14.21
CA SER A 129 -9.45 -15.65 14.88
C SER A 129 -10.88 -15.23 14.59
N ASP A 130 -11.11 -14.00 14.12
CA ASP A 130 -12.45 -13.44 13.98
C ASP A 130 -12.66 -12.68 12.68
N PRO A 131 -13.93 -12.57 12.20
CA PRO A 131 -14.25 -11.86 10.96
C PRO A 131 -13.96 -10.35 11.00
N ALA A 132 -13.93 -9.71 12.18
CA ALA A 132 -13.63 -8.29 12.30
C ALA A 132 -12.16 -8.05 12.02
N SER A 133 -11.25 -8.82 12.63
CA SER A 133 -9.81 -8.80 12.33
C SER A 133 -9.52 -9.07 10.86
N MET A 134 -10.23 -10.02 10.22
CA MET A 134 -10.06 -10.29 8.79
C MET A 134 -10.51 -9.12 7.91
N ARG A 135 -11.59 -8.42 8.26
CA ARG A 135 -12.01 -7.19 7.57
C ARG A 135 -10.98 -6.10 7.73
N SER A 136 -10.57 -5.81 8.96
CA SER A 136 -9.56 -4.80 9.28
C SER A 136 -8.22 -5.08 8.58
N ARG A 137 -7.84 -6.35 8.45
CA ARG A 137 -6.66 -6.77 7.67
C ARG A 137 -6.78 -6.40 6.19
N ARG A 138 -7.93 -6.61 5.56
CA ARG A 138 -8.16 -6.19 4.16
C ARG A 138 -8.12 -4.68 4.01
N ASP A 139 -8.80 -3.97 4.92
CA ASP A 139 -8.86 -2.50 4.89
C ASP A 139 -7.48 -1.87 5.12
N LEU A 140 -6.58 -2.55 5.84
CA LEU A 140 -5.22 -2.06 6.10
C LEU A 140 -4.46 -1.70 4.82
N SER A 141 -4.71 -2.41 3.71
CA SER A 141 -4.08 -2.13 2.42
C SER A 141 -4.39 -0.73 1.85
N THR A 142 -5.48 -0.09 2.32
CA THR A 142 -5.92 1.24 1.89
C THR A 142 -5.22 2.37 2.64
N TYR A 143 -4.60 2.06 3.79
CA TYR A 143 -3.91 3.05 4.62
C TYR A 143 -2.45 3.27 4.19
N PRO A 144 -1.87 4.44 4.54
CA PRO A 144 -0.48 4.72 4.29
C PRO A 144 0.45 3.68 4.93
N SER A 145 1.42 3.21 4.18
CA SER A 145 2.38 2.18 4.61
C SER A 145 3.82 2.62 4.34
N ILE A 146 4.77 2.03 5.04
CA ILE A 146 6.18 2.10 4.67
C ILE A 146 6.40 1.09 3.55
N PHE A 147 6.66 1.61 2.35
CA PHE A 147 6.82 0.79 1.15
C PHE A 147 8.27 0.33 0.98
N ILE A 148 8.46 -0.96 0.83
CA ILE A 148 9.74 -1.60 0.53
C ILE A 148 9.66 -2.05 -0.92
N ASP A 149 10.56 -1.52 -1.75
CA ASP A 149 10.58 -1.80 -3.17
C ASP A 149 11.02 -3.23 -3.45
N GLY A 150 10.37 -3.85 -4.43
CA GLY A 150 10.84 -5.09 -5.00
C GLY A 150 12.18 -4.89 -5.72
N PHE A 151 12.91 -5.95 -5.95
CA PHE A 151 14.17 -5.92 -6.68
C PHE A 151 14.38 -7.22 -7.46
N SER A 152 15.37 -7.23 -8.33
CA SER A 152 15.77 -8.42 -9.07
C SER A 152 17.24 -8.73 -8.81
N ASP A 153 17.56 -9.98 -8.71
CA ASP A 153 18.93 -10.49 -8.82
C ASP A 153 19.11 -11.25 -10.15
N LYS A 154 20.25 -11.93 -10.32
CA LYS A 154 20.55 -12.68 -11.55
C LYS A 154 19.62 -13.88 -11.78
N LEU A 155 18.92 -14.35 -10.76
CA LEU A 155 18.16 -15.60 -10.76
C LEU A 155 16.65 -15.37 -10.74
N ARG A 156 16.18 -14.33 -10.03
CA ARG A 156 14.74 -14.09 -9.85
C ARG A 156 14.39 -12.64 -9.48
N THR A 157 13.10 -12.35 -9.55
CA THR A 157 12.52 -11.09 -9.12
C THR A 157 11.82 -11.27 -7.78
N TYR A 158 12.03 -10.33 -6.88
CA TYR A 158 11.41 -10.26 -5.55
C TYR A 158 10.36 -9.16 -5.52
N GLY A 159 9.21 -9.45 -4.91
CA GLY A 159 8.07 -8.55 -4.85
C GLY A 159 8.27 -7.38 -3.88
N TRP A 160 7.39 -6.40 -3.96
CA TRP A 160 7.32 -5.32 -2.98
C TRP A 160 6.69 -5.78 -1.66
N VAL A 161 6.96 -5.03 -0.60
CA VAL A 161 6.40 -5.25 0.74
C VAL A 161 5.87 -3.93 1.29
N LYS A 162 4.62 -3.92 1.76
CA LYS A 162 4.08 -2.84 2.59
C LYS A 162 4.27 -3.20 4.06
N CYS A 163 4.84 -2.26 4.83
CA CYS A 163 5.06 -2.42 6.25
C CYS A 163 4.21 -1.43 7.04
N TYR A 164 3.49 -1.93 8.03
CA TYR A 164 2.70 -1.14 8.96
C TYR A 164 3.34 -1.25 10.34
N PRO A 165 3.89 -0.15 10.92
CA PRO A 165 4.43 -0.19 12.27
C PRO A 165 3.41 -0.73 13.25
N ALA A 166 3.82 -1.69 14.07
CA ALA A 166 2.92 -2.42 14.95
C ALA A 166 3.52 -2.67 16.32
N GLU A 167 2.64 -2.93 17.28
CA GLU A 167 2.96 -3.39 18.63
C GLU A 167 2.27 -4.74 18.88
N ILE A 168 2.92 -5.59 19.65
CA ILE A 168 2.38 -6.91 20.04
C ILE A 168 1.99 -6.91 21.51
N ASN A 169 0.82 -7.49 21.82
CA ASN A 169 0.31 -7.67 23.17
C ASN A 169 0.41 -6.38 24.00
N LYS A 170 -0.25 -5.30 23.54
CA LYS A 170 -0.32 -3.99 24.22
C LYS A 170 1.08 -3.42 24.54
N GLY A 171 2.02 -3.57 23.61
CA GLY A 171 3.34 -2.95 23.69
C GLY A 171 4.41 -3.80 24.39
N LEU A 172 4.20 -5.09 24.63
CA LEU A 172 5.29 -5.99 25.05
C LEU A 172 6.41 -6.03 24.00
N VAL A 173 6.05 -5.97 22.71
CA VAL A 173 7.00 -5.68 21.63
C VAL A 173 6.56 -4.40 20.93
N LYS A 174 7.29 -3.30 21.15
CA LYS A 174 6.96 -1.96 20.63
C LYS A 174 7.50 -1.69 19.22
N LYS A 175 8.54 -2.40 18.80
CA LYS A 175 9.16 -2.23 17.48
C LYS A 175 8.89 -3.48 16.66
N ALA A 176 7.71 -3.52 16.06
CA ALA A 176 7.36 -4.55 15.10
C ALA A 176 6.75 -3.90 13.84
N ALA A 177 6.59 -4.67 12.77
CA ALA A 177 5.86 -4.27 11.59
C ALA A 177 5.04 -5.44 11.05
N LEU A 178 3.76 -5.19 10.77
CA LEU A 178 2.89 -6.08 10.03
C LEU A 178 3.19 -5.93 8.54
N LEU A 179 3.31 -7.05 7.84
CA LEU A 179 3.64 -7.09 6.43
C LEU A 179 2.40 -7.37 5.57
N ILE A 180 2.33 -6.69 4.43
CA ILE A 180 1.52 -7.07 3.28
C ILE A 180 2.48 -7.28 2.11
N LEU A 181 2.51 -8.51 1.59
CA LEU A 181 3.42 -8.94 0.54
C LEU A 181 2.72 -8.93 -0.82
N GLU A 182 3.42 -8.50 -1.88
CA GLU A 182 2.94 -8.63 -3.27
C GLU A 182 2.70 -10.10 -3.64
N ARG A 183 3.59 -10.97 -3.15
CA ARG A 183 3.52 -12.41 -3.39
C ARG A 183 3.54 -13.12 -2.05
N THR A 184 2.47 -13.78 -1.71
CA THR A 184 2.33 -14.56 -0.49
C THR A 184 1.63 -15.87 -0.79
N HIS A 185 1.96 -16.92 -0.04
CA HIS A 185 1.27 -18.20 -0.06
C HIS A 185 0.10 -18.26 0.95
N TYR A 186 -0.07 -17.20 1.75
CA TYR A 186 -1.13 -17.10 2.73
C TYR A 186 -2.34 -16.36 2.17
N ASP A 187 -3.50 -16.76 2.64
CA ASP A 187 -4.76 -16.03 2.46
C ASP A 187 -4.85 -14.83 3.43
N ASP A 188 -5.92 -14.04 3.31
CA ASP A 188 -6.16 -12.87 4.16
C ASP A 188 -6.34 -13.18 5.64
N SER A 189 -6.48 -14.46 6.02
CA SER A 189 -6.63 -14.87 7.42
C SER A 189 -5.30 -15.05 8.14
N THR A 190 -4.17 -14.96 7.45
CA THR A 190 -2.84 -15.10 8.05
C THR A 190 -2.05 -13.81 7.84
N ILE A 191 -1.45 -13.30 8.92
CA ILE A 191 -0.59 -12.12 8.91
C ILE A 191 0.83 -12.50 9.30
N GLU A 192 1.79 -11.78 8.76
CA GLU A 192 3.21 -11.92 9.03
C GLU A 192 3.75 -10.68 9.72
N ILE A 193 4.50 -10.87 10.80
CA ILE A 193 5.07 -9.79 11.61
C ILE A 193 6.58 -9.95 11.68
N ILE A 194 7.29 -8.84 11.51
CA ILE A 194 8.74 -8.73 11.72
C ILE A 194 9.05 -7.81 12.89
N ALA A 195 10.19 -8.05 13.55
CA ALA A 195 10.72 -7.21 14.59
C ALA A 195 12.25 -7.29 14.60
N PRO A 196 12.98 -6.40 15.30
CA PRO A 196 14.44 -6.51 15.45
C PRO A 196 14.89 -7.70 16.30
N ILE A 197 13.97 -8.37 16.99
CA ILE A 197 14.18 -9.48 17.90
C ILE A 197 13.29 -10.66 17.53
N SER A 198 13.61 -11.87 18.01
CA SER A 198 12.69 -13.01 17.98
C SER A 198 11.48 -12.72 18.87
N ILE A 199 10.31 -12.46 18.26
CA ILE A 199 9.08 -12.16 19.00
C ILE A 199 8.71 -13.36 19.87
N LYS A 200 8.74 -14.58 19.32
CA LYS A 200 8.39 -15.81 20.05
C LYS A 200 9.19 -15.98 21.34
N GLU A 201 10.49 -15.75 21.27
CA GLU A 201 11.38 -15.87 22.42
C GLU A 201 11.19 -14.73 23.42
N SER A 202 11.04 -13.51 22.90
CA SER A 202 10.92 -12.29 23.72
C SER A 202 9.68 -12.28 24.62
N ILE A 203 8.54 -12.72 24.10
CA ILE A 203 7.28 -12.79 24.85
C ILE A 203 6.86 -14.21 25.20
N LYS A 204 7.74 -15.20 24.97
CA LYS A 204 7.57 -16.62 25.33
C LYS A 204 6.28 -17.26 24.79
N VAL A 205 5.87 -16.90 23.58
CA VAL A 205 4.67 -17.46 22.93
C VAL A 205 5.00 -18.68 22.09
N LYS A 206 4.07 -19.64 22.05
CA LYS A 206 4.13 -20.87 21.27
C LYS A 206 3.00 -20.90 20.25
N ASN A 207 3.07 -21.87 19.32
CA ASN A 207 1.96 -22.12 18.42
C ASN A 207 0.68 -22.44 19.17
N GLY A 208 -0.41 -21.81 18.77
CA GLY A 208 -1.71 -21.89 19.43
C GLY A 208 -1.96 -20.78 20.46
N ASP A 209 -0.92 -20.06 20.91
CA ASP A 209 -1.10 -18.96 21.86
C ASP A 209 -1.78 -17.78 21.19
N HIS A 210 -2.69 -17.14 21.93
CA HIS A 210 -3.38 -15.95 21.48
C HIS A 210 -2.48 -14.72 21.57
N VAL A 211 -2.54 -13.87 20.53
CA VAL A 211 -1.79 -12.60 20.47
C VAL A 211 -2.63 -11.51 19.83
N SER A 212 -2.43 -10.28 20.30
CA SER A 212 -2.98 -9.08 19.68
C SER A 212 -1.88 -8.29 18.96
N VAL A 213 -2.21 -7.80 17.77
CA VAL A 213 -1.34 -6.92 16.97
C VAL A 213 -2.03 -5.60 16.78
N THR A 214 -1.43 -4.55 17.29
CA THR A 214 -1.98 -3.19 17.21
C THR A 214 -1.12 -2.36 16.27
N THR A 215 -1.72 -1.76 15.24
CA THR A 215 -1.06 -0.84 14.31
C THR A 215 -1.73 0.52 14.35
N ASN A 216 -0.93 1.59 14.40
CA ASN A 216 -1.41 2.95 14.34
C ASN A 216 -1.39 3.40 12.87
N ILE A 217 -2.57 3.71 12.31
CA ILE A 217 -2.77 4.06 10.91
C ILE A 217 -2.86 5.58 10.66
N SER A 218 -3.00 6.40 11.71
CA SER A 218 -3.07 7.86 11.60
C SER A 218 -1.72 8.53 11.40
N LYS A 219 -0.66 7.90 11.85
CA LYS A 219 0.70 8.43 11.69
C LYS A 219 1.19 8.13 10.29
N SER A 220 1.12 9.12 9.39
CA SER A 220 1.90 9.04 8.16
C SER A 220 3.31 8.57 8.47
N PRO A 221 3.79 7.47 7.88
CA PRO A 221 5.16 6.98 8.11
C PRO A 221 6.22 8.03 7.77
N TYR A 222 5.83 9.07 7.03
CA TYR A 222 6.69 10.19 6.62
C TYR A 222 6.71 11.37 7.59
N SER A 223 5.89 11.38 8.63
CA SER A 223 5.87 12.46 9.64
C SER A 223 7.17 12.58 10.45
N LYS A 224 7.96 11.50 10.53
CA LYS A 224 9.28 11.49 11.18
C LYS A 224 10.43 11.96 10.27
N LEU A 225 10.21 12.09 8.96
CA LEU A 225 11.25 12.47 7.99
C LEU A 225 11.34 13.99 7.76
N GLY A 226 10.55 14.81 8.45
CA GLY A 226 10.63 16.29 8.33
C GLY A 226 10.26 16.83 6.93
N ILE A 227 9.61 16.03 6.08
CA ILE A 227 9.30 16.37 4.68
C ILE A 227 7.93 17.07 4.55
N ILE A 228 7.16 17.13 5.61
CA ILE A 228 5.92 17.91 5.66
C ILE A 228 6.03 18.88 6.85
N LYS A 229 6.33 20.15 6.53
CA LYS A 229 6.03 21.29 7.39
C LYS A 229 4.64 21.78 7.08
#